data_9ad5366d9cdfa95c29b826e917c9d6ed
#
_entry.id   9ad5366d9cdfa95c29b826e917c9d6ed
#
_cell.length_a   1.000
_cell.length_b   1.000
_cell.length_c   1.000
_cell.angle_alpha   90.00
_cell.angle_beta   90.00
_cell.angle_gamma   90.00
#
_symmetry.space_group_name_H-M   'P 1'
#
loop_
_entity.id
_entity.type
_entity.pdbx_description
1 polymer ?
#
loop_
_entity_poly.entity_id
_entity_poly.type
_entity_poly.pdbx_seq_one_letter_code
_entity_poly.pdbx_strand_id
1 'polypeptide(L)'
;NGGDAHRLMITGFCWGGRITWLYAAHNPQLKAAVAWYGKLVGEKTLNSPKHPVDIATDLNAPVLGLYGGQDTGIPLDTVETMRHALRAANAKADIVVYPDAGHAFNADYRPSYHAESAKDGWQRMLAWFSQYGGKK
;
A
#
# COMPACT_ATOMS: atom_id res chain seq x y z
N ASN A 1 22.25 -2.61 9.35
CA ASN A 1 22.44 -1.99 10.65
C ASN A 1 21.50 -2.56 11.71
N GLY A 2 21.76 -3.76 12.17
CA GLY A 2 20.98 -4.37 13.22
C GLY A 2 19.62 -4.91 12.80
N GLY A 3 19.29 -4.82 11.52
CA GLY A 3 18.06 -5.36 11.00
C GLY A 3 18.13 -6.87 10.80
N ASP A 4 16.99 -7.53 10.84
CA ASP A 4 16.88 -8.95 10.61
C ASP A 4 16.34 -9.19 9.20
N ALA A 5 17.15 -9.71 8.30
CA ALA A 5 16.78 -9.95 6.90
C ALA A 5 15.64 -10.97 6.77
N HIS A 6 15.40 -11.78 7.78
CA HIS A 6 14.31 -12.76 7.78
C HIS A 6 12.99 -12.14 8.25
N ARG A 7 13.00 -10.87 8.66
CA ARG A 7 11.82 -10.15 9.13
C ARG A 7 11.71 -8.77 8.46
N LEU A 8 12.08 -8.72 7.19
CA LEU A 8 12.05 -7.47 6.43
C LEU A 8 10.61 -7.08 6.10
N MET A 9 10.25 -5.86 6.49
CA MET A 9 8.94 -5.27 6.20
C MET A 9 9.14 -3.88 5.63
N ILE A 10 8.18 -3.39 4.87
CA ILE A 10 8.27 -2.08 4.25
C ILE A 10 6.96 -1.32 4.36
N THR A 11 7.04 -0.01 4.53
CA THR A 11 5.90 0.88 4.38
C THR A 11 6.36 2.15 3.68
N GLY A 12 5.44 2.82 3.03
CA GLY A 12 5.71 4.08 2.35
C GLY A 12 4.43 4.86 2.12
N PHE A 13 4.60 6.16 1.91
CA PHE A 13 3.50 7.13 1.79
C PHE A 13 3.56 7.83 0.43
N CYS A 14 2.43 8.10 -0.17
CA CYS A 14 2.34 8.79 -1.46
C CYS A 14 3.13 8.04 -2.55
N TRP A 15 4.14 8.67 -3.12
CA TRP A 15 5.05 8.02 -4.07
C TRP A 15 5.70 6.79 -3.44
N GLY A 16 6.08 6.88 -2.15
CA GLY A 16 6.62 5.75 -1.40
C GLY A 16 5.61 4.61 -1.26
N GLY A 17 4.31 4.91 -1.19
CA GLY A 17 3.26 3.89 -1.19
C GLY A 17 3.20 3.14 -2.50
N ARG A 18 3.33 3.85 -3.62
CA ARG A 18 3.42 3.23 -4.95
C ARG A 18 4.64 2.31 -5.02
N ILE A 19 5.78 2.80 -4.56
CA ILE A 19 7.03 2.02 -4.54
C ILE A 19 6.88 0.78 -3.65
N THR A 20 6.14 0.90 -2.55
CA THR A 20 5.90 -0.24 -1.65
C THR A 20 5.22 -1.40 -2.38
N TRP A 21 4.18 -1.11 -3.18
CA TRP A 21 3.54 -2.13 -3.99
C TRP A 21 4.54 -2.78 -4.96
N LEU A 22 5.29 -1.96 -5.67
CA LEU A 22 6.25 -2.45 -6.67
C LEU A 22 7.36 -3.27 -6.01
N TYR A 23 7.82 -2.82 -4.86
CA TYR A 23 8.88 -3.52 -4.13
C TYR A 23 8.41 -4.89 -3.62
N ALA A 24 7.15 -5.00 -3.20
CA ALA A 24 6.59 -6.27 -2.77
C ALA A 24 6.55 -7.30 -3.90
N ALA A 25 6.45 -6.85 -5.15
CA ALA A 25 6.55 -7.71 -6.31
C ALA A 25 7.99 -8.04 -6.67
N HIS A 26 8.93 -7.19 -6.25
CA HIS A 26 10.34 -7.31 -6.62
C HIS A 26 11.14 -8.20 -5.65
N ASN A 27 10.87 -8.09 -4.36
CA ASN A 27 11.69 -8.78 -3.35
C ASN A 27 10.97 -10.02 -2.81
N PRO A 28 11.42 -11.22 -3.16
CA PRO A 28 10.79 -12.46 -2.70
C PRO A 28 11.00 -12.76 -1.22
N GLN A 29 11.87 -12.02 -0.54
CA GLN A 29 12.15 -12.23 0.88
C GLN A 29 11.39 -11.27 1.79
N LEU A 30 10.65 -10.31 1.21
CA LEU A 30 9.83 -9.38 1.98
C LEU A 30 8.72 -10.14 2.71
N LYS A 31 8.48 -9.82 3.96
CA LYS A 31 7.49 -10.51 4.79
C LYS A 31 6.13 -9.81 4.84
N ALA A 32 6.12 -8.49 4.79
CA ALA A 32 4.89 -7.72 4.81
C ALA A 32 5.13 -6.32 4.29
N ALA A 33 4.07 -5.70 3.77
CA ALA A 33 4.14 -4.33 3.27
C ALA A 33 2.85 -3.59 3.57
N VAL A 34 2.96 -2.29 3.84
CA VAL A 34 1.80 -1.41 4.00
C VAL A 34 2.01 -0.18 3.12
N ALA A 35 1.11 0.01 2.18
CA ALA A 35 1.18 1.09 1.20
C ALA A 35 0.12 2.15 1.52
N TRP A 36 0.56 3.36 1.86
CA TRP A 36 -0.32 4.48 2.20
C TRP A 36 -0.54 5.34 0.96
N TYR A 37 -1.78 5.43 0.51
CA TYR A 37 -2.24 6.29 -0.59
C TYR A 37 -1.25 6.37 -1.77
N GLY A 38 -0.76 5.22 -2.20
CA GLY A 38 0.12 5.11 -3.36
C GLY A 38 -0.68 4.94 -4.64
N LYS A 39 -0.34 5.70 -5.67
CA LYS A 39 -1.04 5.66 -6.95
C LYS A 39 -0.97 4.25 -7.56
N LEU A 40 -2.10 3.76 -8.04
CA LEU A 40 -2.25 2.37 -8.48
C LEU A 40 -2.21 2.19 -9.99
N VAL A 41 -2.66 3.19 -10.74
CA VAL A 41 -2.67 3.17 -12.21
C VAL A 41 -2.08 4.47 -12.74
N GLY A 42 -1.57 4.43 -13.97
CA GLY A 42 -1.00 5.60 -14.62
C GLY A 42 -0.52 5.25 -16.00
N GLU A 43 0.05 6.24 -16.69
CA GLU A 43 0.64 6.03 -18.01
C GLU A 43 1.96 5.27 -17.88
N LYS A 44 2.17 4.31 -18.77
CA LYS A 44 3.42 3.57 -18.83
C LYS A 44 4.45 4.39 -19.60
N THR A 45 5.59 4.64 -18.98
CA THR A 45 6.68 5.40 -19.56
C THR A 45 7.99 4.62 -19.44
N LEU A 46 9.06 5.12 -20.01
CA LEU A 46 10.37 4.48 -19.86
C LEU A 46 10.82 4.42 -18.41
N ASN A 47 10.49 5.46 -17.63
CA ASN A 47 10.86 5.51 -16.22
C ASN A 47 9.83 4.85 -15.28
N SER A 48 8.64 4.58 -15.80
CA SER A 48 7.55 3.95 -15.04
C SER A 48 6.83 2.95 -15.94
N PRO A 49 7.53 1.84 -16.30
CA PRO A 49 6.95 0.87 -17.25
C PRO A 49 5.81 0.05 -16.65
N LYS A 50 5.76 -0.05 -15.33
CA LYS A 50 4.70 -0.78 -14.62
C LYS A 50 4.15 0.03 -13.47
N HIS A 51 2.88 -0.15 -13.20
CA HIS A 51 2.17 0.42 -12.06
C HIS A 51 1.67 -0.70 -11.15
N PRO A 52 1.27 -0.40 -9.91
CA PRO A 52 0.84 -1.46 -8.98
C PRO A 52 -0.21 -2.41 -9.56
N VAL A 53 -1.17 -1.91 -10.34
CA VAL A 53 -2.19 -2.75 -10.94
C VAL A 53 -1.60 -3.83 -11.87
N ASP A 54 -0.44 -3.54 -12.45
CA ASP A 54 0.21 -4.45 -13.40
C ASP A 54 0.97 -5.59 -12.72
N ILE A 55 1.25 -5.47 -11.42
CA ILE A 55 2.08 -6.44 -10.70
C ILE A 55 1.29 -7.23 -9.64
N ALA A 56 -0.04 -7.18 -9.70
CA ALA A 56 -0.87 -7.87 -8.70
C ALA A 56 -0.60 -9.37 -8.66
N THR A 57 -0.25 -9.99 -9.79
CA THR A 57 0.08 -11.41 -9.86
C THR A 57 1.49 -11.74 -9.36
N ASP A 58 2.33 -10.73 -9.17
CA ASP A 58 3.75 -10.91 -8.86
C ASP A 58 4.09 -10.66 -7.39
N LEU A 59 3.11 -10.34 -6.56
CA LEU A 59 3.34 -10.00 -5.15
C LEU A 59 3.92 -11.19 -4.39
N ASN A 60 5.05 -10.96 -3.72
CA ASN A 60 5.74 -11.97 -2.93
C ASN A 60 5.39 -11.93 -1.45
N ALA A 61 4.71 -10.87 -1.02
CA ALA A 61 4.40 -10.65 0.40
C ALA A 61 2.98 -10.13 0.55
N PRO A 62 2.36 -10.33 1.73
CA PRO A 62 1.07 -9.70 2.03
C PRO A 62 1.20 -8.17 2.03
N VAL A 63 0.30 -7.49 1.32
CA VAL A 63 0.29 -6.04 1.22
C VAL A 63 -1.04 -5.48 1.69
N LEU A 64 -0.98 -4.50 2.59
CA LEU A 64 -2.14 -3.72 3.02
C LEU A 64 -2.07 -2.35 2.36
N GLY A 65 -3.11 -1.98 1.63
CA GLY A 65 -3.23 -0.64 1.04
C GLY A 65 -4.21 0.21 1.84
N LEU A 66 -3.80 1.44 2.16
CA LEU A 66 -4.63 2.37 2.94
C LEU A 66 -4.87 3.62 2.10
N TYR A 67 -6.15 3.90 1.81
CA TYR A 67 -6.54 4.91 0.83
C TYR A 67 -7.64 5.82 1.37
N GLY A 68 -7.70 7.05 0.87
CA GLY A 68 -8.73 8.01 1.20
C GLY A 68 -9.82 8.08 0.13
N GLY A 69 -11.08 8.04 0.55
CA GLY A 69 -12.21 8.12 -0.37
C GLY A 69 -12.39 9.48 -1.03
N GLN A 70 -11.79 10.52 -0.46
CA GLN A 70 -11.83 11.89 -1.00
C GLN A 70 -10.55 12.25 -1.76
N ASP A 71 -9.70 11.29 -2.04
CA ASP A 71 -8.43 11.52 -2.75
C ASP A 71 -8.70 11.68 -4.25
N THR A 72 -8.60 12.91 -4.75
CA THR A 72 -8.83 13.20 -6.16
C THR A 72 -7.70 12.72 -7.06
N GLY A 73 -6.52 12.52 -6.51
CA GLY A 73 -5.37 12.00 -7.24
C GLY A 73 -5.37 10.49 -7.39
N ILE A 74 -6.20 9.80 -6.60
CA ILE A 74 -6.36 8.35 -6.64
C ILE A 74 -7.86 8.07 -6.60
N PRO A 75 -8.56 8.19 -7.75
CA PRO A 75 -9.99 7.98 -7.80
C PRO A 75 -10.41 6.57 -7.35
N LEU A 76 -11.58 6.46 -6.77
CA LEU A 76 -12.06 5.18 -6.23
C LEU A 76 -12.17 4.08 -7.29
N ASP A 77 -12.43 4.43 -8.55
CA ASP A 77 -12.47 3.44 -9.62
C ASP A 77 -11.10 2.77 -9.81
N THR A 78 -9.99 3.50 -9.60
CA THR A 78 -8.64 2.91 -9.67
C THR A 78 -8.40 1.96 -8.50
N VAL A 79 -8.95 2.29 -7.33
CA VAL A 79 -8.87 1.41 -6.15
C VAL A 79 -9.65 0.11 -6.41
N GLU A 80 -10.85 0.22 -6.99
CA GLU A 80 -11.64 -0.96 -7.31
C GLU A 80 -10.99 -1.81 -8.41
N THR A 81 -10.34 -1.16 -9.38
CA THR A 81 -9.57 -1.87 -10.41
C THR A 81 -8.46 -2.70 -9.76
N MET A 82 -7.75 -2.10 -8.80
CA MET A 82 -6.68 -2.80 -8.07
C MET A 82 -7.24 -3.96 -7.23
N ARG A 83 -8.35 -3.72 -6.52
CA ARG A 83 -9.01 -4.79 -5.75
C ARG A 83 -9.37 -5.97 -6.65
N HIS A 84 -9.91 -5.68 -7.83
CA HIS A 84 -10.29 -6.70 -8.79
C HIS A 84 -9.06 -7.49 -9.27
N ALA A 85 -7.97 -6.79 -9.57
CA ALA A 85 -6.73 -7.41 -10.00
C ALA A 85 -6.15 -8.32 -8.90
N LEU A 86 -6.18 -7.86 -7.65
CA LEU A 86 -5.69 -8.64 -6.51
C LEU A 86 -6.53 -9.89 -6.29
N ARG A 87 -7.85 -9.77 -6.43
CA ARG A 87 -8.76 -10.90 -6.28
C ARG A 87 -8.56 -11.93 -7.39
N ALA A 88 -8.42 -11.45 -8.62
CA ALA A 88 -8.17 -12.33 -9.77
C ALA A 88 -6.84 -13.07 -9.65
N ALA A 89 -5.85 -12.43 -9.04
CA ALA A 89 -4.53 -13.01 -8.81
C ALA A 89 -4.48 -13.91 -7.57
N ASN A 90 -5.56 -13.95 -6.80
CA ASN A 90 -5.60 -14.63 -5.51
C ASN A 90 -4.47 -14.16 -4.59
N ALA A 91 -4.16 -12.87 -4.64
CA ALA A 91 -3.08 -12.27 -3.88
C ALA A 91 -3.47 -12.12 -2.41
N LYS A 92 -2.50 -12.28 -1.51
CA LYS A 92 -2.71 -12.04 -0.09
C LYS A 92 -2.53 -10.54 0.16
N ALA A 93 -3.58 -9.79 -0.12
CA ALA A 93 -3.55 -8.33 -0.02
C ALA A 93 -4.94 -7.82 0.34
N ASP A 94 -4.98 -6.67 1.00
CA ASP A 94 -6.23 -6.04 1.38
C ASP A 94 -6.12 -4.54 1.17
N ILE A 95 -7.25 -3.90 0.89
CA ILE A 95 -7.32 -2.45 0.72
C ILE A 95 -8.43 -1.90 1.60
N VAL A 96 -8.07 -0.92 2.44
CA VAL A 96 -9.01 -0.21 3.30
C VAL A 96 -9.16 1.21 2.76
N VAL A 97 -10.40 1.64 2.57
CA VAL A 97 -10.73 3.00 2.13
C VAL A 97 -11.37 3.75 3.29
N TYR A 98 -10.83 4.92 3.60
CA TYR A 98 -11.40 5.83 4.60
C TYR A 98 -12.22 6.87 3.85
N PRO A 99 -13.56 6.77 3.89
CA PRO A 99 -14.41 7.57 3.00
C PRO A 99 -14.30 9.08 3.19
N ASP A 100 -13.94 9.52 4.38
CA ASP A 100 -13.85 10.95 4.71
C ASP A 100 -12.44 11.52 4.59
N ALA A 101 -11.47 10.72 4.22
CA ALA A 101 -10.07 11.13 4.16
C ALA A 101 -9.64 11.47 2.74
N GLY A 102 -8.78 12.48 2.61
CA GLY A 102 -8.17 12.85 1.34
C GLY A 102 -6.77 12.27 1.19
N HIS A 103 -6.07 12.73 0.17
CA HIS A 103 -4.69 12.30 -0.06
C HIS A 103 -3.79 12.75 1.09
N ALA A 104 -2.83 11.90 1.46
CA ALA A 104 -1.87 12.19 2.54
C ALA A 104 -2.53 12.42 3.90
N PHE A 105 -3.62 11.71 4.18
CA PHE A 105 -4.40 11.91 5.41
C PHE A 105 -3.61 11.60 6.68
N ASN A 106 -2.48 10.89 6.60
CA ASN A 106 -1.63 10.60 7.75
C ASN A 106 -0.53 11.65 7.99
N ALA A 107 -0.41 12.63 7.10
CA ALA A 107 0.61 13.68 7.23
C ALA A 107 0.03 14.84 8.03
N ASP A 108 0.40 14.93 9.30
CA ASP A 108 -0.19 15.89 10.25
C ASP A 108 0.12 17.36 9.94
N TYR A 109 1.09 17.61 9.08
CA TYR A 109 1.45 18.94 8.61
C TYR A 109 0.66 19.40 7.38
N ARG A 110 -0.24 18.56 6.84
CA ARG A 110 -1.00 18.88 5.65
C ARG A 110 -2.45 19.20 5.98
N PRO A 111 -3.11 20.07 5.18
CA PRO A 111 -4.55 20.34 5.37
C PRO A 111 -5.43 19.10 5.22
N SER A 112 -4.98 18.10 4.49
CA SER A 112 -5.72 16.86 4.28
C SER A 112 -5.61 15.88 5.44
N TYR A 113 -4.86 16.22 6.49
CA TYR A 113 -4.71 15.34 7.65
C TYR A 113 -6.07 15.00 8.25
N HIS A 114 -6.31 13.73 8.49
CA HIS A 114 -7.54 13.24 9.09
C HIS A 114 -7.17 12.34 10.26
N ALA A 115 -7.27 12.88 11.47
CA ALA A 115 -6.73 12.24 12.67
C ALA A 115 -7.29 10.84 12.92
N GLU A 116 -8.60 10.67 12.77
CA GLU A 116 -9.24 9.36 13.01
C GLU A 116 -8.75 8.30 12.01
N SER A 117 -8.70 8.67 10.72
CA SER A 117 -8.23 7.75 9.68
C SER A 117 -6.75 7.44 9.85
N ALA A 118 -5.94 8.45 10.19
CA ALA A 118 -4.52 8.27 10.43
C ALA A 118 -4.27 7.31 11.59
N LYS A 119 -5.01 7.49 12.68
CA LYS A 119 -4.89 6.61 13.85
C LYS A 119 -5.30 5.18 13.53
N ASP A 120 -6.45 5.01 12.88
CA ASP A 120 -6.92 3.67 12.51
C ASP A 120 -5.96 3.00 11.54
N GLY A 121 -5.50 3.74 10.53
CA GLY A 121 -4.55 3.20 9.56
C GLY A 121 -3.25 2.76 10.21
N TRP A 122 -2.74 3.55 11.14
CA TRP A 122 -1.53 3.21 11.88
C TRP A 122 -1.70 1.91 12.67
N GLN A 123 -2.85 1.77 13.37
CA GLN A 123 -3.15 0.55 14.12
C GLN A 123 -3.26 -0.66 13.20
N ARG A 124 -3.88 -0.50 12.02
CA ARG A 124 -3.98 -1.58 11.05
C ARG A 124 -2.61 -1.97 10.50
N MET A 125 -1.74 -0.98 10.28
CA MET A 125 -0.37 -1.23 9.84
C MET A 125 0.38 -2.08 10.87
N LEU A 126 0.30 -1.70 12.13
CA LEU A 126 0.99 -2.44 13.20
C LEU A 126 0.45 -3.87 13.31
N ALA A 127 -0.88 -4.04 13.19
CA ALA A 127 -1.50 -5.36 13.23
C ALA A 127 -1.07 -6.20 12.03
N TRP A 128 -0.98 -5.60 10.84
CA TRP A 128 -0.55 -6.28 9.62
C TRP A 128 0.88 -6.78 9.77
N PHE A 129 1.77 -5.92 10.24
CA PHE A 129 3.16 -6.29 10.48
C PHE A 129 3.28 -7.36 11.56
N SER A 130 2.46 -7.31 12.59
CA SER A 130 2.44 -8.33 13.65
C SER A 130 2.00 -9.68 13.09
N GLN A 131 1.01 -9.68 12.21
CA GLN A 131 0.46 -10.91 11.65
C GLN A 131 1.40 -11.58 10.63
N TYR A 132 2.05 -10.79 9.79
CA TYR A 132 2.83 -11.30 8.65
C TYR A 132 4.32 -11.03 8.75
N GLY A 133 4.74 -10.16 9.63
CA GLY A 133 6.08 -9.58 9.66
C GLY A 133 7.16 -10.45 10.26
N GLY A 134 7.08 -11.75 10.12
CA GLY A 134 8.16 -12.61 10.55
C GLY A 134 8.10 -12.96 12.02
N LYS A 135 6.91 -13.24 12.52
CA LYS A 135 6.78 -13.88 13.83
C LYS A 135 7.56 -15.17 13.83
N LYS A 136 8.26 -15.38 14.90
CA LYS A 136 8.99 -16.63 15.09
C LYS A 136 8.05 -17.82 15.22
#